data_9164dcaeef006ae9d758fc207df1c2f6
#
_entry.id   9164dcaeef006ae9d758fc207df1c2f6
#
_cell.length_a   1.000
_cell.length_b   1.000
_cell.length_c   1.000
_cell.angle_alpha   90.00
_cell.angle_beta   90.00
_cell.angle_gamma   90.00
#
_symmetry.space_group_name_H-M   'P 1'
#
loop_
_entity.id
_entity.type
_entity.pdbx_description
1 polymer ?
#
loop_
_entity_poly.entity_id
_entity_poly.type
_entity_poly.pdbx_seq_one_letter_code
_entity_poly.pdbx_strand_id
1 'polypeptide(L)'
;MKGTTQTHDENEKAPERRSELAHTPRGGAGRFFFLVLLAAAACFAVYHFSIAPRLALRESVARAQAEKAAPRTVRVAVVGRGQAKSTIQLPATVAPKETTQLYARAAGYLRRNLVDVGDAVKAGQLLAEIDAPETAEDRRLAAAQLEEARENLTIVQGTASRNEKLAGAGVVAQQAADDARAKANSAQAALKTKQAEVQRLGALFAYQRVTAPFDGIITRRGADRGALVSAGSAGGVPLFEISQVQVLRVLVDVPQWLARDVKTGLSAEVFAPSAPNQVAVGKVARSSGVLDMATRTLRAEVEVQGDGKLLPGAFVYTRFTVERSEAPMLIPASALVVRKEGTMVAKVIGGKVQLAPIELGRDLGKELEVLRGVALGDKVVMNPMDDLADGLPVTEVAADAGP
;
A
#
# COMPACT_ATOMS: atom_id res chain seq x y z
N MET A 1 -65.02 -5.67 -22.30
CA MET A 1 -66.22 -6.25 -21.63
C MET A 1 -66.77 -5.17 -20.76
N LYS A 2 -67.79 -4.61 -21.24
CA LYS A 2 -69.15 -4.53 -20.73
C LYS A 2 -69.20 -3.79 -19.40
N GLY A 3 -69.89 -2.74 -19.27
CA GLY A 3 -71.11 -2.24 -19.82
C GLY A 3 -71.73 -1.41 -18.74
N THR A 4 -72.12 -0.24 -19.11
CA THR A 4 -73.53 0.02 -19.41
C THR A 4 -74.31 0.31 -18.11
N THR A 5 -74.92 1.37 -17.92
CA THR A 5 -75.93 2.14 -18.64
C THR A 5 -76.86 2.78 -17.58
N GLN A 6 -77.16 4.06 -17.82
CA GLN A 6 -78.52 4.57 -18.01
C GLN A 6 -79.36 4.70 -16.76
N THR A 7 -80.25 5.55 -16.56
CA THR A 7 -80.95 6.60 -17.34
C THR A 7 -82.02 7.14 -16.48
N HIS A 8 -82.49 8.30 -16.82
CA HIS A 8 -83.89 8.77 -16.91
C HIS A 8 -84.65 9.06 -15.58
N ASP A 9 -85.48 9.92 -15.48
CA ASP A 9 -86.17 10.87 -16.36
C ASP A 9 -87.13 11.68 -15.47
N GLU A 10 -87.28 12.88 -15.82
CA GLU A 10 -88.49 13.59 -16.22
C GLU A 10 -89.65 13.78 -15.20
N ASN A 11 -90.02 14.96 -15.22
CA ASN A 11 -91.36 15.54 -15.53
C ASN A 11 -92.08 16.21 -14.37
N GLU A 12 -92.28 17.44 -14.50
CA GLU A 12 -93.29 18.28 -15.11
C GLU A 12 -94.48 18.63 -14.23
N LYS A 13 -94.79 19.85 -14.25
CA LYS A 13 -96.07 20.58 -14.30
C LYS A 13 -96.43 21.55 -13.17
N ALA A 14 -96.42 22.77 -13.65
CA ALA A 14 -97.31 23.82 -13.13
C ALA A 14 -98.78 23.47 -13.41
N PRO A 15 -99.78 24.18 -13.03
CA PRO A 15 -99.93 25.66 -13.07
C PRO A 15 -100.88 26.34 -12.06
N GLU A 16 -100.83 27.69 -12.11
CA GLU A 16 -101.98 28.66 -12.03
C GLU A 16 -102.92 28.66 -10.80
N ARG A 17 -103.27 29.74 -10.21
CA ARG A 17 -103.94 31.02 -10.58
C ARG A 17 -104.23 31.84 -9.32
N ARG A 18 -104.14 33.16 -9.50
CA ARG A 18 -105.03 34.31 -9.13
C ARG A 18 -105.67 34.31 -7.71
N SER A 19 -105.72 35.33 -7.05
CA SER A 19 -106.07 36.77 -7.25
C SER A 19 -106.05 37.49 -5.92
N GLU A 20 -105.68 38.67 -6.00
CA GLU A 20 -106.30 39.93 -5.73
C GLU A 20 -106.50 40.41 -4.29
N LEU A 21 -106.10 41.60 -4.16
CA LEU A 21 -106.64 42.82 -3.51
C LEU A 21 -106.09 43.24 -2.12
N ALA A 22 -105.33 44.24 -2.28
CA ALA A 22 -105.36 45.56 -1.61
C ALA A 22 -105.60 45.62 -0.08
N HIS A 23 -104.71 46.26 0.59
CA HIS A 23 -104.88 47.55 1.22
C HIS A 23 -103.62 47.97 2.01
N THR A 24 -103.09 49.18 1.73
CA THR A 24 -102.25 50.02 2.54
C THR A 24 -103.03 50.50 3.77
N PRO A 25 -102.45 51.07 4.86
CA PRO A 25 -101.28 51.96 4.88
C PRO A 25 -100.41 52.01 6.21
N ARG A 26 -99.34 52.72 6.09
CA ARG A 26 -98.65 53.50 7.12
C ARG A 26 -97.94 52.84 8.32
N GLY A 27 -96.64 52.94 8.27
CA GLY A 27 -95.69 52.68 9.39
C GLY A 27 -94.28 52.66 8.90
N GLY A 28 -93.79 53.78 8.22
CA GLY A 28 -92.62 53.70 7.41
C GLY A 28 -91.25 53.97 8.11
N ALA A 29 -91.11 54.34 9.36
CA ALA A 29 -89.81 54.72 9.94
C ALA A 29 -89.06 53.52 10.63
N GLY A 30 -89.84 52.63 11.28
CA GLY A 30 -89.26 51.52 12.02
C GLY A 30 -88.67 50.40 11.12
N ARG A 31 -89.30 50.14 9.93
CA ARG A 31 -88.83 49.16 8.97
C ARG A 31 -87.56 49.58 8.25
N PHE A 32 -87.38 50.83 7.99
CA PHE A 32 -86.19 51.32 7.36
C PHE A 32 -84.98 51.22 8.29
N PHE A 33 -85.19 51.55 9.58
CA PHE A 33 -84.14 51.43 10.60
C PHE A 33 -83.73 49.93 10.82
N PHE A 34 -84.77 49.08 10.81
CA PHE A 34 -84.48 47.59 10.94
C PHE A 34 -83.73 47.02 9.74
N LEU A 35 -84.05 47.44 8.54
CA LEU A 35 -83.35 47.08 7.32
C LEU A 35 -81.90 47.59 7.25
N VAL A 36 -81.69 48.84 7.75
CA VAL A 36 -80.33 49.39 7.85
C VAL A 36 -79.50 48.63 8.88
N LEU A 37 -80.13 48.26 10.01
CA LEU A 37 -79.48 47.51 11.08
C LEU A 37 -79.17 46.06 10.61
N LEU A 38 -80.04 45.44 9.85
CA LEU A 38 -79.84 44.13 9.24
C LEU A 38 -78.75 44.15 8.14
N ALA A 39 -78.73 45.21 7.34
CA ALA A 39 -77.66 45.42 6.34
C ALA A 39 -76.30 45.69 7.03
N ALA A 40 -76.27 46.47 8.12
CA ALA A 40 -75.07 46.68 8.92
C ALA A 40 -74.59 45.39 9.58
N ALA A 41 -75.53 44.60 10.14
CA ALA A 41 -75.16 43.29 10.70
C ALA A 41 -74.68 42.29 9.64
N ALA A 42 -75.28 42.31 8.43
CA ALA A 42 -74.83 41.48 7.31
C ALA A 42 -73.44 41.94 6.79
N CYS A 43 -73.22 43.26 6.69
CA CYS A 43 -71.89 43.79 6.36
C CYS A 43 -70.84 43.43 7.44
N PHE A 44 -71.19 43.50 8.71
CA PHE A 44 -70.34 43.14 9.83
C PHE A 44 -70.04 41.66 9.82
N ALA A 45 -71.06 40.82 9.55
CA ALA A 45 -70.89 39.38 9.44
C ALA A 45 -69.99 39.00 8.23
N VAL A 46 -70.20 39.63 7.08
CA VAL A 46 -69.32 39.46 5.88
C VAL A 46 -67.90 39.94 6.15
N TYR A 47 -67.74 41.07 6.80
CA TYR A 47 -66.44 41.58 7.17
C TYR A 47 -65.73 40.59 8.16
N HIS A 48 -66.45 40.20 9.24
CA HIS A 48 -65.85 39.39 10.29
C HIS A 48 -65.62 37.91 9.87
N PHE A 49 -66.52 37.33 9.06
CA PHE A 49 -66.44 35.93 8.67
C PHE A 49 -65.71 35.70 7.33
N SER A 50 -65.71 36.68 6.41
CA SER A 50 -65.12 36.49 5.07
C SER A 50 -63.89 37.32 4.81
N ILE A 51 -63.76 38.53 5.33
CA ILE A 51 -62.68 39.46 5.02
C ILE A 51 -61.58 39.44 6.08
N ALA A 52 -61.97 39.50 7.36
CA ALA A 52 -61.02 39.52 8.47
C ALA A 52 -60.08 38.27 8.51
N PRO A 53 -60.63 37.01 8.36
CA PRO A 53 -59.74 35.85 8.38
C PRO A 53 -58.84 35.77 7.15
N ARG A 54 -59.28 36.30 6.00
CA ARG A 54 -58.43 36.37 4.79
C ARG A 54 -57.31 37.39 4.89
N LEU A 55 -57.53 38.51 5.55
CA LEU A 55 -56.50 39.52 5.83
C LEU A 55 -55.50 38.99 6.87
N ALA A 56 -56.01 38.37 7.94
CA ALA A 56 -55.15 37.74 8.95
C ALA A 56 -54.29 36.58 8.35
N LEU A 57 -54.86 35.79 7.42
CA LEU A 57 -54.13 34.73 6.69
C LEU A 57 -53.06 35.35 5.76
N ARG A 58 -53.37 36.45 5.07
CA ARG A 58 -52.38 37.16 4.24
C ARG A 58 -51.27 37.77 5.05
N GLU A 59 -51.56 38.38 6.21
CA GLU A 59 -50.55 38.87 7.11
C GLU A 59 -49.68 37.76 7.72
N SER A 60 -50.29 36.66 8.10
CA SER A 60 -49.51 35.52 8.62
C SER A 60 -48.63 34.89 7.54
N VAL A 61 -49.13 34.76 6.31
CA VAL A 61 -48.31 34.30 5.16
C VAL A 61 -47.21 35.30 4.81
N ALA A 62 -47.51 36.61 4.82
CA ALA A 62 -46.52 37.65 4.59
C ALA A 62 -45.45 37.71 5.70
N ARG A 63 -45.84 37.51 6.98
CA ARG A 63 -44.89 37.40 8.09
C ARG A 63 -44.02 36.16 7.98
N ALA A 64 -44.64 35.00 7.64
CA ALA A 64 -43.88 33.74 7.42
C ALA A 64 -42.94 33.84 6.22
N GLN A 65 -43.32 34.59 5.17
CA GLN A 65 -42.43 34.88 4.04
C GLN A 65 -41.31 35.86 4.39
N ALA A 66 -41.61 36.89 5.18
CA ALA A 66 -40.61 37.83 5.66
C ALA A 66 -39.61 37.19 6.63
N GLU A 67 -40.10 36.28 7.50
CA GLU A 67 -39.25 35.50 8.42
C GLU A 67 -38.35 34.51 7.67
N LYS A 68 -38.85 33.89 6.58
CA LYS A 68 -38.04 33.12 5.67
C LYS A 68 -37.04 33.94 4.85
N ALA A 69 -37.33 35.23 4.60
CA ALA A 69 -36.45 36.12 3.87
C ALA A 69 -35.44 36.86 4.77
N ALA A 70 -35.54 36.73 6.10
CA ALA A 70 -34.57 37.32 7.02
C ALA A 70 -33.19 36.62 6.84
N PRO A 71 -32.10 37.36 6.75
CA PRO A 71 -30.78 36.76 6.60
C PRO A 71 -30.45 35.89 7.81
N ARG A 72 -30.22 34.61 7.56
CA ARG A 72 -29.86 33.67 8.61
C ARG A 72 -28.38 33.75 8.94
N THR A 73 -28.08 33.72 10.22
CA THR A 73 -26.69 33.68 10.67
C THR A 73 -26.11 32.30 10.48
N VAL A 74 -25.07 32.19 9.67
CA VAL A 74 -24.35 30.94 9.40
C VAL A 74 -22.89 31.07 9.78
N ARG A 75 -22.33 30.01 10.38
CA ARG A 75 -20.89 29.91 10.61
C ARG A 75 -20.21 29.51 9.31
N VAL A 76 -19.17 30.24 8.93
CA VAL A 76 -18.41 29.96 7.72
C VAL A 76 -16.97 29.61 8.04
N ALA A 77 -16.44 28.62 7.35
CA ALA A 77 -15.03 28.32 7.31
C ALA A 77 -14.47 28.69 5.93
N VAL A 78 -13.22 29.12 5.90
CA VAL A 78 -12.52 29.43 4.65
C VAL A 78 -11.84 28.19 4.14
N VAL A 79 -12.02 27.86 2.86
CA VAL A 79 -11.31 26.75 2.20
C VAL A 79 -9.82 27.04 2.23
N GLY A 80 -9.09 26.20 2.95
CA GLY A 80 -7.65 26.30 3.13
C GLY A 80 -6.89 25.33 2.25
N ARG A 81 -5.57 25.51 2.15
CA ARG A 81 -4.66 24.50 1.60
C ARG A 81 -4.18 23.61 2.74
N GLY A 82 -4.30 22.31 2.54
CA GLY A 82 -3.64 21.33 3.40
C GLY A 82 -2.13 21.33 3.24
N GLN A 83 -1.45 20.51 4.01
CA GLN A 83 -0.03 20.32 3.85
C GLN A 83 0.25 19.54 2.57
N ALA A 84 1.21 20.04 1.76
CA ALA A 84 1.69 19.31 0.58
C ALA A 84 2.43 18.02 0.96
N LYS A 85 2.95 17.93 2.20
CA LYS A 85 3.58 16.73 2.76
C LYS A 85 2.55 15.89 3.51
N SER A 86 2.41 14.64 3.08
CA SER A 86 1.55 13.66 3.75
C SER A 86 2.42 12.56 4.35
N THR A 87 2.28 12.36 5.64
CA THR A 87 2.96 11.28 6.35
C THR A 87 2.02 10.08 6.47
N ILE A 88 2.48 8.93 5.97
CA ILE A 88 1.70 7.69 5.94
C ILE A 88 2.50 6.62 6.65
N GLN A 89 1.86 5.96 7.60
CA GLN A 89 2.45 4.87 8.38
C GLN A 89 1.87 3.54 7.93
N LEU A 90 2.76 2.60 7.57
CA LEU A 90 2.39 1.26 7.12
C LEU A 90 3.07 0.20 7.99
N PRO A 91 2.40 -0.93 8.23
CA PRO A 91 3.01 -2.08 8.89
C PRO A 91 4.08 -2.70 7.99
N ALA A 92 5.12 -3.23 8.59
CA ALA A 92 6.24 -3.83 7.88
C ALA A 92 6.94 -4.91 8.73
N THR A 93 7.74 -5.73 8.07
CA THR A 93 8.55 -6.76 8.72
C THR A 93 10.02 -6.55 8.39
N VAL A 94 10.85 -6.66 9.39
CA VAL A 94 12.31 -6.60 9.22
C VAL A 94 12.83 -7.96 8.75
N ALA A 95 13.64 -7.96 7.71
CA ALA A 95 14.35 -9.15 7.23
C ALA A 95 15.85 -8.84 7.14
N PRO A 96 16.72 -9.85 7.27
CA PRO A 96 18.13 -9.67 7.01
C PRO A 96 18.37 -9.41 5.53
N LYS A 97 19.49 -8.80 5.18
CA LYS A 97 19.84 -8.56 3.77
C LYS A 97 19.94 -9.88 3.00
N GLU A 98 20.61 -10.85 3.57
CA GLU A 98 20.78 -12.19 3.03
C GLU A 98 20.69 -13.19 4.16
N THR A 99 20.10 -14.35 3.89
CA THR A 99 20.12 -15.53 4.77
C THR A 99 20.45 -16.74 3.92
N THR A 100 21.37 -17.55 4.41
CA THR A 100 21.80 -18.77 3.73
C THR A 100 21.91 -19.93 4.73
N GLN A 101 21.44 -21.09 4.29
CA GLN A 101 21.64 -22.35 4.99
C GLN A 101 22.85 -23.04 4.40
N LEU A 102 23.85 -23.35 5.24
CA LEU A 102 25.05 -24.04 4.86
C LEU A 102 24.91 -25.55 5.08
N TYR A 103 25.03 -26.29 4.00
CA TYR A 103 25.00 -27.74 4.00
C TYR A 103 26.42 -28.29 3.86
N ALA A 104 26.63 -29.50 4.39
CA ALA A 104 27.88 -30.24 4.14
C ALA A 104 28.02 -30.50 2.62
N ARG A 105 29.22 -30.30 2.08
CA ARG A 105 29.59 -30.65 0.71
C ARG A 105 30.43 -31.94 0.63
N ALA A 106 30.89 -32.40 1.80
CA ALA A 106 31.57 -33.69 1.98
C ALA A 106 30.77 -34.56 2.95
N ALA A 107 30.73 -35.86 2.73
CA ALA A 107 30.22 -36.82 3.68
C ALA A 107 31.29 -37.15 4.72
N GLY A 108 30.91 -37.37 5.98
CA GLY A 108 31.81 -37.70 7.06
C GLY A 108 31.26 -37.37 8.42
N TYR A 109 32.10 -37.41 9.46
CA TYR A 109 31.73 -37.01 10.81
C TYR A 109 32.13 -35.58 11.10
N LEU A 110 31.25 -34.81 11.75
CA LEU A 110 31.55 -33.46 12.16
C LEU A 110 32.60 -33.49 13.28
N ARG A 111 33.84 -33.16 12.96
CA ARG A 111 34.98 -33.23 13.91
C ARG A 111 34.87 -32.16 15.00
N ARG A 112 34.58 -30.91 14.60
CA ARG A 112 34.45 -29.79 15.53
C ARG A 112 33.67 -28.65 14.89
N ASN A 113 32.94 -27.92 15.71
CA ASN A 113 32.39 -26.63 15.45
C ASN A 113 33.32 -25.57 16.06
N LEU A 114 33.62 -24.51 15.30
CA LEU A 114 34.49 -23.41 15.75
C LEU A 114 33.67 -22.16 16.10
N VAL A 115 32.37 -22.18 15.80
CA VAL A 115 31.42 -21.11 16.06
C VAL A 115 30.11 -21.65 16.59
N ASP A 116 29.35 -20.81 17.30
CA ASP A 116 28.05 -21.16 17.88
C ASP A 116 26.99 -20.11 17.46
N VAL A 117 25.73 -20.37 17.85
CA VAL A 117 24.61 -19.44 17.62
C VAL A 117 24.88 -18.10 18.31
N GLY A 118 24.71 -17.02 17.58
CA GLY A 118 25.00 -15.65 18.03
C GLY A 118 26.39 -15.13 17.66
N ASP A 119 27.30 -16.00 17.21
CA ASP A 119 28.65 -15.57 16.82
C ASP A 119 28.65 -14.76 15.52
N ALA A 120 29.39 -13.67 15.51
CA ALA A 120 29.68 -12.91 14.31
C ALA A 120 30.81 -13.56 13.52
N VAL A 121 30.59 -13.75 12.22
CA VAL A 121 31.52 -14.42 11.32
C VAL A 121 31.86 -13.54 10.11
N LYS A 122 33.05 -13.72 9.55
CA LYS A 122 33.53 -13.04 8.34
C LYS A 122 33.50 -13.97 7.15
N ALA A 123 33.36 -13.43 5.96
CA ALA A 123 33.50 -14.18 4.71
C ALA A 123 34.82 -14.96 4.66
N GLY A 124 34.75 -16.25 4.31
CA GLY A 124 35.89 -17.16 4.31
C GLY A 124 36.32 -17.71 5.67
N GLN A 125 35.72 -17.27 6.78
CA GLN A 125 36.02 -17.79 8.12
C GLN A 125 35.62 -19.26 8.23
N LEU A 126 36.49 -20.08 8.81
CA LEU A 126 36.25 -21.49 9.06
C LEU A 126 35.23 -21.63 10.21
N LEU A 127 34.12 -22.32 9.94
CA LEU A 127 33.03 -22.53 10.87
C LEU A 127 33.04 -23.93 11.48
N ALA A 128 33.36 -24.93 10.68
CA ALA A 128 33.41 -26.32 11.10
C ALA A 128 34.37 -27.13 10.25
N GLU A 129 34.79 -28.28 10.78
CA GLU A 129 35.59 -29.28 10.09
C GLU A 129 34.88 -30.62 10.08
N ILE A 130 34.84 -31.25 8.89
CA ILE A 130 34.31 -32.55 8.67
C ILE A 130 35.49 -33.53 8.57
N ASP A 131 35.42 -34.63 9.28
CA ASP A 131 36.39 -35.70 9.23
C ASP A 131 35.93 -36.76 8.19
N ALA A 132 36.65 -36.85 7.07
CA ALA A 132 36.41 -37.80 6.00
C ALA A 132 37.77 -38.39 5.58
N PRO A 133 38.31 -39.35 6.36
CA PRO A 133 39.66 -39.91 6.15
C PRO A 133 39.83 -40.56 4.76
N GLU A 134 38.78 -41.13 4.21
CA GLU A 134 38.78 -41.74 2.89
C GLU A 134 39.24 -40.74 1.80
N THR A 135 38.69 -39.53 1.79
CA THR A 135 39.04 -38.47 0.83
C THR A 135 40.52 -38.08 0.95
N ALA A 136 41.06 -38.08 2.16
CA ALA A 136 42.46 -37.76 2.40
C ALA A 136 43.40 -38.83 1.83
N GLU A 137 43.07 -40.12 2.02
CA GLU A 137 43.83 -41.24 1.45
C GLU A 137 43.72 -41.29 -0.07
N ASP A 138 42.51 -41.11 -0.65
CA ASP A 138 42.33 -41.04 -2.09
C ASP A 138 43.21 -39.94 -2.74
N ARG A 139 43.27 -38.76 -2.11
CA ARG A 139 44.14 -37.66 -2.56
C ARG A 139 45.63 -38.06 -2.50
N ARG A 140 46.05 -38.77 -1.42
CA ARG A 140 47.41 -39.23 -1.25
C ARG A 140 47.81 -40.24 -2.32
N LEU A 141 46.88 -41.21 -2.62
CA LEU A 141 47.06 -42.19 -3.70
C LEU A 141 47.17 -41.50 -5.07
N ALA A 142 46.27 -40.54 -5.37
CA ALA A 142 46.34 -39.81 -6.63
C ALA A 142 47.63 -38.98 -6.77
N ALA A 143 48.14 -38.40 -5.67
CA ALA A 143 49.40 -37.69 -5.68
C ALA A 143 50.59 -38.63 -5.99
N ALA A 144 50.59 -39.86 -5.44
CA ALA A 144 51.61 -40.85 -5.74
C ALA A 144 51.57 -41.26 -7.23
N GLN A 145 50.36 -41.52 -7.79
CA GLN A 145 50.17 -41.82 -9.21
C GLN A 145 50.60 -40.65 -10.14
N LEU A 146 50.47 -39.43 -9.71
CA LEU A 146 50.92 -38.26 -10.44
C LEU A 146 52.46 -38.26 -10.51
N GLU A 147 53.16 -38.56 -9.41
CA GLU A 147 54.60 -38.65 -9.40
C GLU A 147 55.11 -39.82 -10.31
N GLU A 148 54.47 -40.97 -10.24
CA GLU A 148 54.75 -42.09 -11.17
C GLU A 148 54.62 -41.66 -12.64
N ALA A 149 53.53 -40.95 -12.99
CA ALA A 149 53.30 -40.47 -14.36
C ALA A 149 54.36 -39.43 -14.78
N ARG A 150 54.84 -38.61 -13.83
CA ARG A 150 55.88 -37.60 -14.06
C ARG A 150 57.24 -38.26 -14.35
N GLU A 151 57.60 -39.24 -13.56
CA GLU A 151 58.85 -40.02 -13.75
C GLU A 151 58.84 -40.78 -15.08
N ASN A 152 57.71 -41.44 -15.39
CA ASN A 152 57.52 -42.15 -16.66
C ASN A 152 57.71 -41.18 -17.87
N LEU A 153 57.08 -39.98 -17.80
CA LEU A 153 57.26 -38.96 -18.84
C LEU A 153 58.69 -38.54 -19.00
N THR A 154 59.45 -38.35 -17.91
CA THR A 154 60.85 -37.98 -17.94
C THR A 154 61.72 -39.03 -18.66
N ILE A 155 61.46 -40.34 -18.40
CA ILE A 155 62.16 -41.44 -19.05
C ILE A 155 61.85 -41.48 -20.57
N VAL A 156 60.58 -41.38 -20.92
CA VAL A 156 60.10 -41.46 -22.31
C VAL A 156 60.54 -40.26 -23.14
N GLN A 157 60.50 -39.05 -22.56
CA GLN A 157 61.03 -37.81 -23.19
C GLN A 157 62.53 -37.88 -23.42
N GLY A 158 63.31 -38.38 -22.46
CA GLY A 158 64.75 -38.61 -22.61
C GLY A 158 65.04 -39.59 -23.75
N THR A 159 64.22 -40.64 -23.91
CA THR A 159 64.34 -41.62 -24.99
C THR A 159 63.98 -41.00 -26.35
N ALA A 160 62.88 -40.21 -26.41
CA ALA A 160 62.50 -39.53 -27.63
C ALA A 160 63.54 -38.54 -28.10
N SER A 161 64.10 -37.71 -27.18
CA SER A 161 65.17 -36.80 -27.50
C SER A 161 66.47 -37.47 -28.00
N ARG A 162 66.81 -38.62 -27.42
CA ARG A 162 67.96 -39.41 -27.93
C ARG A 162 67.71 -39.95 -29.33
N ASN A 163 66.56 -40.59 -29.58
CA ASN A 163 66.18 -41.14 -30.89
C ASN A 163 66.11 -40.06 -31.97
N GLU A 164 65.60 -38.87 -31.64
CA GLU A 164 65.54 -37.74 -32.56
C GLU A 164 66.94 -37.24 -32.98
N LYS A 165 67.86 -37.14 -32.05
CA LYS A 165 69.29 -36.84 -32.35
C LYS A 165 69.93 -37.91 -33.19
N LEU A 166 69.72 -39.23 -32.94
CA LEU A 166 70.26 -40.31 -33.65
C LEU A 166 69.67 -40.44 -35.07
N ALA A 167 68.41 -40.21 -35.26
CA ALA A 167 67.78 -40.18 -36.58
C ALA A 167 68.32 -38.98 -37.42
N GLY A 168 68.49 -37.79 -36.82
CA GLY A 168 69.12 -36.67 -37.46
C GLY A 168 70.58 -36.91 -37.87
N ALA A 169 71.30 -37.82 -37.18
CA ALA A 169 72.64 -38.34 -37.55
C ALA A 169 72.64 -39.53 -38.51
N GLY A 170 71.46 -40.01 -38.94
CA GLY A 170 71.34 -41.20 -39.83
C GLY A 170 71.61 -42.58 -39.17
N VAL A 171 71.69 -42.63 -37.84
CA VAL A 171 72.04 -43.82 -37.07
C VAL A 171 70.84 -44.77 -36.85
N VAL A 172 69.61 -44.22 -36.76
CA VAL A 172 68.36 -44.96 -36.58
C VAL A 172 67.36 -44.52 -37.64
N ALA A 173 66.36 -45.44 -37.94
CA ALA A 173 65.27 -45.09 -38.87
C ALA A 173 64.41 -43.95 -38.32
N GLN A 174 63.94 -43.03 -39.17
CA GLN A 174 63.03 -41.95 -38.84
C GLN A 174 61.78 -42.44 -38.11
N GLN A 175 61.27 -43.60 -38.51
CA GLN A 175 60.12 -44.24 -37.85
C GLN A 175 60.36 -44.47 -36.34
N ALA A 176 61.58 -44.89 -35.95
CA ALA A 176 61.88 -45.06 -34.51
C ALA A 176 61.86 -43.80 -33.70
N ALA A 177 62.21 -42.63 -34.31
CA ALA A 177 62.11 -41.32 -33.68
C ALA A 177 60.66 -40.91 -33.59
N ASP A 178 59.82 -41.08 -34.61
CA ASP A 178 58.42 -40.75 -34.65
C ASP A 178 57.64 -41.59 -33.63
N ASP A 179 57.94 -42.93 -33.52
CA ASP A 179 57.35 -43.80 -32.50
C ASP A 179 57.69 -43.33 -31.04
N ALA A 180 58.95 -43.00 -30.83
CA ALA A 180 59.39 -42.49 -29.53
C ALA A 180 58.70 -41.15 -29.15
N ARG A 181 58.52 -40.28 -30.12
CA ARG A 181 57.82 -39.01 -29.97
C ARG A 181 56.33 -39.22 -29.67
N ALA A 182 55.69 -40.17 -30.38
CA ALA A 182 54.28 -40.54 -30.11
C ALA A 182 54.11 -41.07 -28.69
N LYS A 183 55.06 -41.90 -28.20
CA LYS A 183 55.06 -42.38 -26.79
C LYS A 183 55.22 -41.25 -25.79
N ALA A 184 56.11 -40.30 -26.06
CA ALA A 184 56.29 -39.11 -25.20
C ALA A 184 55.02 -38.25 -25.15
N ASN A 185 54.34 -38.04 -26.28
CA ASN A 185 53.07 -37.33 -26.35
C ASN A 185 51.99 -38.05 -25.56
N SER A 186 51.92 -39.39 -25.65
CA SER A 186 50.96 -40.21 -24.87
C SER A 186 51.24 -40.11 -23.36
N ALA A 187 52.49 -40.20 -22.92
CA ALA A 187 52.89 -40.02 -21.52
C ALA A 187 52.58 -38.64 -21.01
N GLN A 188 52.77 -37.61 -21.85
CA GLN A 188 52.38 -36.20 -21.51
C GLN A 188 50.89 -36.04 -21.30
N ALA A 189 50.05 -36.73 -22.13
CA ALA A 189 48.60 -36.73 -21.96
C ALA A 189 48.17 -37.47 -20.67
N ALA A 190 48.81 -38.61 -20.36
CA ALA A 190 48.57 -39.35 -19.11
C ALA A 190 48.94 -38.51 -17.88
N LEU A 191 50.05 -37.76 -17.91
CA LEU A 191 50.39 -36.82 -16.82
C LEU A 191 49.32 -35.80 -16.60
N LYS A 192 48.81 -35.15 -17.66
CA LYS A 192 47.72 -34.15 -17.55
C LYS A 192 46.44 -34.77 -16.92
N THR A 193 46.12 -35.99 -17.28
CA THR A 193 44.97 -36.74 -16.68
C THR A 193 45.16 -36.92 -15.17
N LYS A 194 46.34 -37.32 -14.73
CA LYS A 194 46.65 -37.52 -13.31
C LYS A 194 46.70 -36.16 -12.54
N GLN A 195 47.18 -35.11 -13.19
CA GLN A 195 47.08 -33.75 -12.63
C GLN A 195 45.66 -33.31 -12.39
N ALA A 196 44.77 -33.52 -13.36
CA ALA A 196 43.36 -33.21 -13.22
C ALA A 196 42.68 -34.01 -12.08
N GLU A 197 43.05 -35.28 -11.89
CA GLU A 197 42.52 -36.13 -10.82
C GLU A 197 42.96 -35.62 -9.44
N VAL A 198 44.23 -35.25 -9.26
CA VAL A 198 44.71 -34.64 -7.99
C VAL A 198 43.98 -33.34 -7.70
N GLN A 199 43.75 -32.50 -8.71
CA GLN A 199 42.96 -31.27 -8.55
C GLN A 199 41.54 -31.54 -8.12
N ARG A 200 40.86 -32.51 -8.75
CA ARG A 200 39.49 -32.93 -8.40
C ARG A 200 39.40 -33.40 -6.94
N LEU A 201 40.29 -34.28 -6.51
CA LEU A 201 40.32 -34.79 -5.14
C LEU A 201 40.73 -33.68 -4.13
N GLY A 202 41.61 -32.77 -4.55
CA GLY A 202 41.93 -31.59 -3.77
C GLY A 202 40.74 -30.67 -3.49
N ALA A 203 39.89 -30.50 -4.49
CA ALA A 203 38.64 -29.72 -4.32
C ALA A 203 37.65 -30.45 -3.38
N LEU A 204 37.52 -31.78 -3.51
CA LEU A 204 36.68 -32.57 -2.59
C LEU A 204 37.20 -32.50 -1.15
N PHE A 205 38.50 -32.58 -0.95
CA PHE A 205 39.14 -32.43 0.36
C PHE A 205 38.93 -31.06 0.97
N ALA A 206 38.97 -30.01 0.14
CA ALA A 206 38.68 -28.63 0.61
C ALA A 206 37.25 -28.48 1.16
N TYR A 207 36.29 -29.28 0.68
CA TYR A 207 34.91 -29.25 1.18
C TYR A 207 34.72 -29.81 2.59
N GLN A 208 35.75 -30.46 3.15
CA GLN A 208 35.76 -30.82 4.58
C GLN A 208 35.83 -29.59 5.49
N ARG A 209 36.23 -28.44 4.97
CA ARG A 209 36.30 -27.17 5.67
C ARG A 209 35.07 -26.32 5.31
N VAL A 210 34.14 -26.21 6.26
CA VAL A 210 32.95 -25.41 6.08
C VAL A 210 33.28 -23.96 6.39
N THR A 211 33.13 -23.07 5.42
CA THR A 211 33.45 -21.63 5.58
C THR A 211 32.23 -20.77 5.35
N ALA A 212 32.22 -19.56 5.96
CA ALA A 212 31.15 -18.58 5.78
C ALA A 212 31.24 -17.98 4.36
N PRO A 213 30.10 -17.84 3.62
CA PRO A 213 30.08 -17.25 2.28
C PRO A 213 30.12 -15.73 2.31
N PHE A 214 29.64 -15.08 3.39
CA PHE A 214 29.60 -13.63 3.61
C PHE A 214 29.69 -13.30 5.09
N ASP A 215 29.88 -12.02 5.39
CA ASP A 215 29.88 -11.50 6.77
C ASP A 215 28.48 -11.54 7.37
N GLY A 216 28.33 -12.10 8.56
CA GLY A 216 27.02 -12.23 9.19
C GLY A 216 27.06 -12.77 10.61
N ILE A 217 25.91 -13.21 11.09
CA ILE A 217 25.74 -13.84 12.40
C ILE A 217 25.18 -15.25 12.20
N ILE A 218 25.65 -16.21 12.96
CA ILE A 218 25.10 -17.56 13.00
C ILE A 218 23.74 -17.51 13.72
N THR A 219 22.66 -17.80 13.00
CA THR A 219 21.30 -17.79 13.55
C THR A 219 20.85 -19.17 14.01
N ARG A 220 21.42 -20.22 13.40
CA ARG A 220 21.11 -21.60 13.78
C ARG A 220 22.29 -22.52 13.54
N ARG A 221 22.46 -23.51 14.43
CA ARG A 221 23.34 -24.65 14.29
C ARG A 221 22.49 -25.92 14.25
N GLY A 222 22.60 -26.71 13.19
CA GLY A 222 21.78 -27.89 12.94
C GLY A 222 22.49 -29.21 13.21
N ALA A 223 23.81 -29.20 13.45
CA ALA A 223 24.59 -30.41 13.73
C ALA A 223 25.59 -30.21 14.87
N ASP A 224 25.72 -31.21 15.70
CA ASP A 224 26.67 -31.27 16.82
C ASP A 224 27.93 -32.06 16.47
N ARG A 225 28.99 -31.84 17.24
CA ARG A 225 30.23 -32.61 17.12
C ARG A 225 29.95 -34.11 17.18
N GLY A 226 30.52 -34.88 16.27
CA GLY A 226 30.33 -36.32 16.12
C GLY A 226 29.10 -36.73 15.29
N ALA A 227 28.29 -35.77 14.83
CA ALA A 227 27.17 -36.06 13.95
C ALA A 227 27.68 -36.55 12.58
N LEU A 228 27.06 -37.60 12.01
CA LEU A 228 27.28 -38.02 10.63
C LEU A 228 26.57 -37.03 9.72
N VAL A 229 27.29 -36.44 8.78
CA VAL A 229 26.77 -35.51 7.79
C VAL A 229 26.94 -36.08 6.38
N SER A 230 25.93 -35.82 5.55
CA SER A 230 25.92 -36.26 4.16
C SER A 230 26.12 -35.08 3.21
N ALA A 231 26.76 -35.31 2.08
CA ALA A 231 26.94 -34.28 1.07
C ALA A 231 25.62 -33.91 0.40
N GLY A 232 25.32 -32.60 0.28
CA GLY A 232 24.17 -32.08 -0.45
C GLY A 232 22.98 -31.70 0.44
N SER A 233 22.01 -31.00 -0.17
CA SER A 233 20.80 -30.50 0.52
C SER A 233 19.63 -31.50 0.52
N ALA A 234 19.64 -32.48 -0.35
CA ALA A 234 18.56 -33.48 -0.48
C ALA A 234 18.57 -34.44 0.73
N GLY A 235 17.72 -34.16 1.72
CA GLY A 235 17.61 -34.96 2.96
C GLY A 235 18.64 -34.65 4.04
N GLY A 236 19.56 -33.70 3.81
CA GLY A 236 20.55 -33.27 4.82
C GLY A 236 20.04 -32.19 5.73
N VAL A 237 20.49 -32.23 7.01
CA VAL A 237 20.28 -31.12 7.95
C VAL A 237 21.30 -30.02 7.63
N PRO A 238 20.90 -28.73 7.52
CA PRO A 238 21.86 -27.65 7.36
C PRO A 238 22.76 -27.57 8.59
N LEU A 239 24.06 -27.46 8.38
CA LEU A 239 25.04 -27.34 9.45
C LEU A 239 24.89 -26.01 10.21
N PHE A 240 24.76 -24.92 9.45
CA PHE A 240 24.59 -23.58 9.96
C PHE A 240 23.58 -22.80 9.12
N GLU A 241 22.98 -21.81 9.75
CA GLU A 241 22.26 -20.74 9.08
C GLU A 241 22.94 -19.41 9.41
N ILE A 242 23.30 -18.65 8.38
CA ILE A 242 23.98 -17.35 8.51
C ILE A 242 23.07 -16.27 7.97
N SER A 243 22.92 -15.20 8.73
CA SER A 243 22.16 -14.01 8.31
C SER A 243 23.04 -12.78 8.33
N GLN A 244 22.98 -12.00 7.24
CA GLN A 244 23.65 -10.71 7.16
C GLN A 244 22.76 -9.65 7.82
N VAL A 245 23.22 -9.09 8.92
CA VAL A 245 22.46 -8.13 9.76
C VAL A 245 23.00 -6.72 9.77
N GLN A 246 24.14 -6.46 9.09
CA GLN A 246 24.75 -5.13 8.98
C GLN A 246 23.87 -4.17 8.17
N VAL A 247 23.11 -4.71 7.22
CA VAL A 247 22.08 -4.00 6.48
C VAL A 247 20.81 -4.85 6.58
N LEU A 248 19.71 -4.20 6.94
CA LEU A 248 18.41 -4.84 7.08
C LEU A 248 17.49 -4.40 5.93
N ARG A 249 16.62 -5.30 5.52
CA ARG A 249 15.52 -5.02 4.57
C ARG A 249 14.22 -4.96 5.34
N VAL A 250 13.55 -3.86 5.25
CA VAL A 250 12.19 -3.71 5.79
C VAL A 250 11.20 -3.90 4.65
N LEU A 251 10.46 -4.98 4.73
CA LEU A 251 9.46 -5.37 3.73
C LEU A 251 8.14 -4.70 4.05
N VAL A 252 7.69 -3.82 3.17
CA VAL A 252 6.47 -3.02 3.32
C VAL A 252 5.52 -3.37 2.21
N ASP A 253 4.29 -3.75 2.56
CA ASP A 253 3.22 -3.95 1.59
C ASP A 253 2.43 -2.63 1.43
N VAL A 254 2.72 -1.91 0.36
CA VAL A 254 2.19 -0.58 0.07
C VAL A 254 0.86 -0.70 -0.66
N PRO A 255 -0.25 -0.16 -0.15
CA PRO A 255 -1.55 -0.20 -0.81
C PRO A 255 -1.53 0.46 -2.20
N GLN A 256 -2.37 -0.03 -3.13
CA GLN A 256 -2.43 0.42 -4.53
C GLN A 256 -2.54 1.94 -4.70
N TRP A 257 -3.32 2.60 -3.83
CA TRP A 257 -3.52 4.06 -3.91
C TRP A 257 -2.25 4.87 -3.61
N LEU A 258 -1.28 4.28 -2.88
CA LEU A 258 0.00 4.90 -2.52
C LEU A 258 1.16 4.42 -3.41
N ALA A 259 0.95 3.35 -4.18
CA ALA A 259 2.01 2.67 -4.94
C ALA A 259 2.75 3.59 -5.94
N ARG A 260 2.07 4.60 -6.47
CA ARG A 260 2.67 5.57 -7.40
C ARG A 260 3.62 6.56 -6.73
N ASP A 261 3.41 6.80 -5.44
CA ASP A 261 4.16 7.78 -4.67
C ASP A 261 5.40 7.16 -4.01
N VAL A 262 5.38 5.84 -3.72
CA VAL A 262 6.51 5.11 -3.14
C VAL A 262 7.46 4.68 -4.25
N LYS A 263 8.46 5.53 -4.53
CA LYS A 263 9.49 5.31 -5.55
C LYS A 263 10.83 4.97 -4.93
N THR A 264 11.69 4.30 -5.70
CA THR A 264 13.09 4.08 -5.31
C THR A 264 13.78 5.40 -4.95
N GLY A 265 14.51 5.41 -3.83
CA GLY A 265 15.16 6.58 -3.27
C GLY A 265 14.32 7.39 -2.27
N LEU A 266 12.99 7.10 -2.15
CA LEU A 266 12.14 7.75 -1.14
C LEU A 266 12.66 7.43 0.26
N SER A 267 12.81 8.47 1.09
CA SER A 267 13.20 8.30 2.49
C SER A 267 12.05 7.70 3.30
N ALA A 268 12.40 6.81 4.21
CA ALA A 268 11.46 6.15 5.08
C ALA A 268 12.03 6.09 6.51
N GLU A 269 11.17 6.32 7.47
CA GLU A 269 11.47 6.18 8.89
C GLU A 269 10.88 4.87 9.40
N VAL A 270 11.72 4.05 10.02
CA VAL A 270 11.32 2.73 10.54
C VAL A 270 11.47 2.72 12.05
N PHE A 271 10.45 2.23 12.75
CA PHE A 271 10.48 2.15 14.21
C PHE A 271 9.64 0.97 14.72
N ALA A 272 10.08 0.41 15.84
CA ALA A 272 9.34 -0.64 16.50
C ALA A 272 8.16 -0.05 17.32
N PRO A 273 7.00 -0.73 17.40
CA PRO A 273 5.88 -0.28 18.24
C PRO A 273 6.24 -0.08 19.70
N SER A 274 7.16 -0.90 20.21
CA SER A 274 7.66 -0.85 21.60
C SER A 274 8.59 0.35 21.87
N ALA A 275 9.16 0.97 20.82
CA ALA A 275 10.11 2.06 20.96
C ALA A 275 9.90 3.10 19.82
N PRO A 276 8.76 3.82 19.79
CA PRO A 276 8.41 4.72 18.68
C PRO A 276 9.36 5.90 18.50
N ASN A 277 10.13 6.24 19.54
CA ASN A 277 11.11 7.32 19.51
C ASN A 277 12.49 6.87 18.97
N GLN A 278 12.71 5.55 18.83
CA GLN A 278 13.94 5.02 18.24
C GLN A 278 13.71 4.78 16.75
N VAL A 279 13.93 5.83 15.98
CA VAL A 279 13.71 5.81 14.53
C VAL A 279 14.99 5.44 13.82
N ALA A 280 14.92 4.43 12.95
CA ALA A 280 15.97 4.13 11.98
C ALA A 280 15.56 4.73 10.63
N VAL A 281 16.46 5.52 10.04
CA VAL A 281 16.20 6.14 8.73
C VAL A 281 16.74 5.24 7.62
N GLY A 282 15.90 4.96 6.65
CA GLY A 282 16.25 4.18 5.48
C GLY A 282 15.75 4.82 4.18
N LYS A 283 15.98 4.11 3.08
CA LYS A 283 15.49 4.51 1.75
C LYS A 283 14.85 3.31 1.05
N VAL A 284 13.84 3.56 0.27
CA VAL A 284 13.29 2.56 -0.64
C VAL A 284 14.36 2.17 -1.65
N ALA A 285 14.89 0.96 -1.51
CA ALA A 285 15.93 0.43 -2.40
C ALA A 285 15.31 -0.11 -3.68
N ARG A 286 14.18 -0.80 -3.56
CA ARG A 286 13.47 -1.42 -4.69
C ARG A 286 12.00 -1.64 -4.36
N SER A 287 11.21 -1.87 -5.41
CA SER A 287 9.84 -2.35 -5.32
C SER A 287 9.61 -3.47 -6.33
N SER A 288 8.58 -4.28 -6.10
CA SER A 288 8.24 -5.39 -7.00
C SER A 288 7.85 -4.95 -8.40
N GLY A 289 7.44 -3.68 -8.56
CA GLY A 289 6.93 -3.15 -9.84
C GLY A 289 5.56 -3.71 -10.25
N VAL A 290 5.04 -4.69 -9.50
CA VAL A 290 3.76 -5.37 -9.78
C VAL A 290 2.93 -5.41 -8.49
N LEU A 291 1.62 -5.21 -8.63
CA LEU A 291 0.68 -5.38 -7.51
C LEU A 291 0.37 -6.86 -7.30
N ASP A 292 0.39 -7.28 -6.05
CA ASP A 292 -0.19 -8.56 -5.65
C ASP A 292 -1.72 -8.50 -5.83
N MET A 293 -2.28 -9.48 -6.56
CA MET A 293 -3.71 -9.48 -6.91
C MET A 293 -4.61 -9.79 -5.71
N ALA A 294 -4.13 -10.57 -4.75
CA ALA A 294 -4.92 -10.97 -3.58
C ALA A 294 -5.00 -9.85 -2.55
N THR A 295 -3.89 -9.17 -2.29
CA THR A 295 -3.80 -8.12 -1.27
C THR A 295 -3.95 -6.71 -1.82
N ARG A 296 -3.85 -6.53 -3.15
CA ARG A 296 -3.84 -5.22 -3.82
C ARG A 296 -2.74 -4.29 -3.31
N THR A 297 -1.57 -4.87 -2.99
CA THR A 297 -0.40 -4.14 -2.48
C THR A 297 0.80 -4.27 -3.40
N LEU A 298 1.65 -3.24 -3.40
CA LEU A 298 2.97 -3.23 -4.00
C LEU A 298 4.00 -3.54 -2.91
N ARG A 299 4.79 -4.59 -3.07
CA ARG A 299 5.88 -4.86 -2.13
C ARG A 299 7.05 -3.93 -2.37
N ALA A 300 7.39 -3.14 -1.37
CA ALA A 300 8.56 -2.27 -1.35
C ALA A 300 9.57 -2.76 -0.31
N GLU A 301 10.84 -2.64 -0.62
CA GLU A 301 11.95 -2.94 0.28
C GLU A 301 12.65 -1.63 0.66
N VAL A 302 12.68 -1.34 1.95
CA VAL A 302 13.44 -0.22 2.54
C VAL A 302 14.72 -0.78 3.13
N GLU A 303 15.88 -0.28 2.69
CA GLU A 303 17.18 -0.62 3.30
C GLU A 303 17.46 0.31 4.47
N VAL A 304 17.81 -0.32 5.60
CA VAL A 304 18.15 0.35 6.87
C VAL A 304 19.47 -0.20 7.39
N GLN A 305 20.29 0.62 8.01
CA GLN A 305 21.50 0.15 8.69
C GLN A 305 21.13 -0.66 9.94
N GLY A 306 21.76 -1.81 10.08
CA GLY A 306 21.61 -2.69 11.25
C GLY A 306 22.47 -2.21 12.41
N ASP A 307 21.93 -1.33 13.23
CA ASP A 307 22.59 -0.78 14.43
C ASP A 307 22.23 -1.52 15.74
N GLY A 308 21.59 -2.68 15.63
CA GLY A 308 21.14 -3.49 16.75
C GLY A 308 19.80 -3.08 17.36
N LYS A 309 19.20 -1.95 16.93
CA LYS A 309 17.88 -1.50 17.42
C LYS A 309 16.74 -2.30 16.81
N LEU A 310 16.91 -2.75 15.56
CA LEU A 310 15.94 -3.56 14.85
C LEU A 310 16.48 -4.98 14.69
N LEU A 311 15.71 -5.96 15.10
CA LEU A 311 16.04 -7.37 14.93
C LEU A 311 15.36 -7.95 13.69
N PRO A 312 16.03 -8.77 12.88
CA PRO A 312 15.38 -9.55 11.83
C PRO A 312 14.21 -10.36 12.38
N GLY A 313 13.10 -10.40 11.67
CA GLY A 313 11.85 -11.03 12.09
C GLY A 313 10.93 -10.10 12.90
N ALA A 314 11.39 -8.95 13.35
CA ALA A 314 10.57 -8.02 14.11
C ALA A 314 9.49 -7.37 13.24
N PHE A 315 8.31 -7.17 13.85
CA PHE A 315 7.27 -6.31 13.31
C PHE A 315 7.60 -4.84 13.61
N VAL A 316 7.48 -3.99 12.59
CA VAL A 316 7.80 -2.56 12.68
C VAL A 316 6.76 -1.73 11.92
N TYR A 317 6.77 -0.44 12.17
CA TYR A 317 6.09 0.53 11.32
C TYR A 317 7.10 1.27 10.45
N THR A 318 6.71 1.47 9.19
CA THR A 318 7.45 2.30 8.25
C THR A 318 6.63 3.55 7.95
N ARG A 319 7.23 4.71 8.15
CA ARG A 319 6.63 6.01 7.89
C ARG A 319 7.24 6.60 6.62
N PHE A 320 6.38 6.81 5.61
CA PHE A 320 6.75 7.50 4.38
C PHE A 320 6.26 8.94 4.43
N THR A 321 7.12 9.88 4.07
CA THR A 321 6.73 11.26 3.82
C THR A 321 6.68 11.47 2.32
N VAL A 322 5.45 11.62 1.80
CA VAL A 322 5.19 11.80 0.37
C VAL A 322 4.90 13.27 0.12
N GLU A 323 5.60 13.87 -0.83
CA GLU A 323 5.33 15.23 -1.30
C GLU A 323 4.38 15.18 -2.49
N ARG A 324 3.29 15.94 -2.41
CA ARG A 324 2.35 16.09 -3.50
C ARG A 324 2.69 17.33 -4.30
N SER A 325 2.50 17.26 -5.61
CA SER A 325 2.71 18.39 -6.53
C SER A 325 1.84 19.59 -6.18
N GLU A 326 0.64 19.34 -5.64
CA GLU A 326 -0.28 20.37 -5.19
C GLU A 326 -0.82 20.05 -3.80
N ALA A 327 -0.85 21.06 -2.95
CA ALA A 327 -1.47 20.94 -1.64
C ALA A 327 -2.99 20.77 -1.81
N PRO A 328 -3.62 19.79 -1.16
CA PRO A 328 -5.05 19.54 -1.30
C PRO A 328 -5.86 20.70 -0.74
N MET A 329 -7.01 20.96 -1.34
CA MET A 329 -8.01 21.87 -0.73
C MET A 329 -8.73 21.13 0.37
N LEU A 330 -8.82 21.76 1.54
CA LEU A 330 -9.46 21.19 2.72
C LEU A 330 -10.68 22.01 3.13
N ILE A 331 -11.73 21.28 3.50
CA ILE A 331 -12.92 21.84 4.14
C ILE A 331 -13.16 21.10 5.47
N PRO A 332 -13.75 21.75 6.49
CA PRO A 332 -14.20 21.02 7.68
C PRO A 332 -15.22 19.94 7.31
N ALA A 333 -15.13 18.77 7.93
CA ALA A 333 -16.08 17.67 7.70
C ALA A 333 -17.53 18.09 7.98
N SER A 334 -17.72 19.03 8.92
CA SER A 334 -19.02 19.61 9.25
C SER A 334 -19.61 20.53 8.16
N ALA A 335 -18.87 20.87 7.11
CA ALA A 335 -19.38 21.65 5.99
C ALA A 335 -19.99 20.80 4.87
N LEU A 336 -19.93 19.46 5.00
CA LEU A 336 -20.43 18.53 4.02
C LEU A 336 -21.96 18.49 4.02
N VAL A 337 -22.56 18.61 2.83
CA VAL A 337 -24.00 18.44 2.57
C VAL A 337 -24.19 17.21 1.71
N VAL A 338 -24.94 16.25 2.21
CA VAL A 338 -25.30 15.05 1.42
C VAL A 338 -26.77 15.15 1.06
N ARG A 339 -27.09 15.20 -0.23
CA ARG A 339 -28.45 15.24 -0.77
C ARG A 339 -28.67 14.13 -1.79
N LYS A 340 -29.90 14.01 -2.27
CA LYS A 340 -30.24 13.02 -3.31
C LYS A 340 -29.45 13.22 -4.60
N GLU A 341 -29.12 14.47 -4.91
CA GLU A 341 -28.37 14.90 -6.09
C GLU A 341 -26.85 14.63 -5.96
N GLY A 342 -26.38 14.28 -4.77
CA GLY A 342 -24.98 13.97 -4.50
C GLY A 342 -24.39 14.76 -3.34
N THR A 343 -23.07 14.78 -3.30
CA THR A 343 -22.27 15.45 -2.29
C THR A 343 -22.02 16.90 -2.66
N MET A 344 -22.32 17.82 -1.78
CA MET A 344 -22.27 19.26 -2.04
C MET A 344 -21.65 20.02 -0.87
N VAL A 345 -21.30 21.26 -1.10
CA VAL A 345 -21.01 22.28 -0.06
C VAL A 345 -21.87 23.51 -0.29
N ALA A 346 -22.24 24.18 0.79
CA ALA A 346 -22.91 25.45 0.74
C ALA A 346 -21.86 26.57 0.80
N LYS A 347 -21.57 27.21 -0.35
CA LYS A 347 -20.69 28.38 -0.44
C LYS A 347 -21.47 29.65 -0.11
N VAL A 348 -20.80 30.65 0.43
CA VAL A 348 -21.38 31.99 0.61
C VAL A 348 -20.71 32.94 -0.38
N ILE A 349 -21.51 33.45 -1.32
CA ILE A 349 -21.08 34.42 -2.33
C ILE A 349 -21.99 35.64 -2.28
N GLY A 350 -21.43 36.82 -2.02
CA GLY A 350 -22.21 38.06 -1.95
C GLY A 350 -23.34 38.04 -0.92
N GLY A 351 -23.14 37.36 0.24
CA GLY A 351 -24.15 37.21 1.29
C GLY A 351 -25.31 36.29 0.98
N LYS A 352 -25.16 35.43 -0.05
CA LYS A 352 -26.14 34.41 -0.43
C LYS A 352 -25.49 33.04 -0.49
N VAL A 353 -26.27 32.02 -0.16
CA VAL A 353 -25.85 30.61 -0.27
C VAL A 353 -25.88 30.17 -1.70
N GLN A 354 -24.82 29.47 -2.13
CA GLN A 354 -24.76 28.73 -3.37
C GLN A 354 -24.35 27.29 -3.09
N LEU A 355 -25.22 26.35 -3.44
CA LEU A 355 -24.91 24.92 -3.32
C LEU A 355 -24.03 24.50 -4.51
N ALA A 356 -22.82 24.04 -4.22
CA ALA A 356 -21.88 23.60 -5.23
C ALA A 356 -21.62 22.08 -5.08
N PRO A 357 -21.77 21.30 -6.14
CA PRO A 357 -21.37 19.90 -6.13
C PRO A 357 -19.86 19.80 -5.99
N ILE A 358 -19.41 18.84 -5.18
CA ILE A 358 -18.00 18.60 -4.93
C ILE A 358 -17.62 17.15 -5.18
N GLU A 359 -16.37 16.95 -5.59
CA GLU A 359 -15.72 15.65 -5.59
C GLU A 359 -14.82 15.55 -4.37
N LEU A 360 -15.13 14.58 -3.50
CA LEU A 360 -14.34 14.33 -2.29
C LEU A 360 -13.09 13.50 -2.63
N GLY A 361 -11.99 13.85 -1.98
CA GLY A 361 -10.79 13.05 -1.91
C GLY A 361 -10.77 12.19 -0.64
N ARG A 362 -9.72 12.34 0.17
CA ARG A 362 -9.53 11.61 1.42
C ARG A 362 -10.30 12.25 2.57
N ASP A 363 -10.79 11.40 3.46
CA ASP A 363 -11.29 11.80 4.75
C ASP A 363 -10.13 11.81 5.77
N LEU A 364 -9.86 12.97 6.36
CA LEU A 364 -8.84 13.18 7.38
C LEU A 364 -9.45 13.26 8.78
N GLY A 365 -10.73 12.93 8.91
CA GLY A 365 -11.50 12.94 10.16
C GLY A 365 -12.10 14.31 10.48
N LYS A 366 -11.32 15.30 10.85
CA LYS A 366 -11.80 16.69 11.12
C LYS A 366 -12.00 17.48 9.82
N GLU A 367 -11.25 17.19 8.80
CA GLU A 367 -11.24 17.86 7.49
C GLU A 367 -11.40 16.87 6.37
N LEU A 368 -12.02 17.31 5.29
CA LEU A 368 -12.21 16.52 4.06
C LEU A 368 -11.41 17.16 2.94
N GLU A 369 -10.70 16.34 2.19
CA GLU A 369 -10.04 16.75 0.95
C GLU A 369 -11.08 16.92 -0.15
N VAL A 370 -11.03 18.04 -0.86
CA VAL A 370 -11.88 18.31 -2.02
C VAL A 370 -11.02 18.38 -3.26
N LEU A 371 -11.31 17.49 -4.22
CA LEU A 371 -10.61 17.40 -5.50
C LEU A 371 -11.13 18.43 -6.50
N ARG A 372 -12.45 18.69 -6.50
CA ARG A 372 -13.11 19.63 -7.41
C ARG A 372 -14.35 20.25 -6.73
N GLY A 373 -14.72 21.43 -7.19
CA GLY A 373 -15.97 22.10 -6.78
C GLY A 373 -15.77 23.27 -5.84
N VAL A 374 -14.58 23.47 -5.24
CA VAL A 374 -14.24 24.64 -4.42
C VAL A 374 -12.96 25.31 -4.91
N ALA A 375 -12.77 26.57 -4.59
CA ALA A 375 -11.56 27.32 -4.81
C ALA A 375 -10.94 27.77 -3.48
N LEU A 376 -9.64 28.04 -3.50
CA LEU A 376 -8.94 28.57 -2.32
C LEU A 376 -9.56 29.91 -1.92
N GLY A 377 -9.89 30.04 -0.64
CA GLY A 377 -10.51 31.26 -0.11
C GLY A 377 -12.04 31.28 -0.19
N ASP A 378 -12.68 30.27 -0.82
CA ASP A 378 -14.14 30.12 -0.76
C ASP A 378 -14.59 29.99 0.69
N LYS A 379 -15.72 30.63 1.02
CA LYS A 379 -16.35 30.51 2.33
C LYS A 379 -17.42 29.44 2.27
N VAL A 380 -17.28 28.39 3.09
CA VAL A 380 -18.23 27.28 3.17
C VAL A 380 -18.96 27.29 4.51
N VAL A 381 -20.26 27.02 4.47
CA VAL A 381 -21.09 27.00 5.67
C VAL A 381 -20.80 25.74 6.49
N MET A 382 -20.54 25.90 7.76
CA MET A 382 -20.38 24.79 8.72
C MET A 382 -21.74 24.43 9.33
N ASN A 383 -21.95 23.14 9.54
CA ASN A 383 -23.20 22.57 10.07
C ASN A 383 -24.44 23.14 9.34
N PRO A 384 -24.52 22.98 8.01
CA PRO A 384 -25.61 23.52 7.23
C PRO A 384 -26.94 22.89 7.69
N MET A 385 -27.96 23.74 7.88
CA MET A 385 -29.30 23.28 8.20
C MET A 385 -29.94 22.58 7.00
N ASP A 386 -30.82 21.63 7.23
CA ASP A 386 -31.47 20.84 6.16
C ASP A 386 -32.29 21.69 5.17
N ASP A 387 -32.79 22.83 5.62
CA ASP A 387 -33.59 23.76 4.81
C ASP A 387 -32.75 24.82 4.07
N LEU A 388 -31.40 24.71 4.11
CA LEU A 388 -30.50 25.62 3.40
C LEU A 388 -30.69 25.44 1.87
N ALA A 389 -31.22 26.47 1.22
CA ALA A 389 -31.51 26.45 -0.20
C ALA A 389 -30.61 27.43 -0.97
N ASP A 390 -30.48 27.17 -2.27
CA ASP A 390 -29.73 28.04 -3.16
C ASP A 390 -30.37 29.44 -3.22
N GLY A 391 -29.55 30.49 -3.15
CA GLY A 391 -29.99 31.87 -3.17
C GLY A 391 -30.46 32.45 -1.81
N LEU A 392 -30.47 31.68 -0.73
CA LEU A 392 -30.89 32.13 0.60
C LEU A 392 -29.94 33.23 1.11
N PRO A 393 -30.46 34.40 1.56
CA PRO A 393 -29.62 35.43 2.15
C PRO A 393 -29.11 34.98 3.54
N VAL A 394 -27.81 35.17 3.78
CA VAL A 394 -27.16 34.75 5.02
C VAL A 394 -26.24 35.87 5.55
N THR A 395 -26.13 35.94 6.87
CA THR A 395 -25.13 36.76 7.55
C THR A 395 -23.99 35.84 8.00
N GLU A 396 -22.79 36.14 7.55
CA GLU A 396 -21.58 35.36 7.86
C GLU A 396 -21.08 35.65 9.27
N VAL A 397 -20.82 34.61 10.04
CA VAL A 397 -20.03 34.70 11.28
C VAL A 397 -18.84 33.78 11.08
N ALA A 398 -17.63 34.34 11.21
CA ALA A 398 -16.42 33.51 11.11
C ALA A 398 -16.48 32.41 12.17
N ALA A 399 -16.17 31.18 11.79
CA ALA A 399 -15.93 30.15 12.76
C ALA A 399 -14.66 30.53 13.51
N ASP A 400 -14.73 30.75 14.82
CA ASP A 400 -13.56 30.82 15.66
C ASP A 400 -12.78 29.49 15.40
N ALA A 401 -11.53 29.66 15.03
CA ALA A 401 -10.60 28.54 15.00
C ALA A 401 -10.49 28.05 16.45
N GLY A 402 -11.31 27.07 16.81
CA GLY A 402 -11.22 26.44 18.12
C GLY A 402 -9.86 25.76 18.26
N PRO A 403 -9.35 25.63 19.49
CA PRO A 403 -8.01 25.16 19.81
C PRO A 403 -7.73 23.75 19.27
#